data_8026c56e71f872fa7f064e91f7e3362b
#
_entry.id   8026c56e71f872fa7f064e91f7e3362b
#
_cell.length_a   1.000
_cell.length_b   1.000
_cell.length_c   1.000
_cell.angle_alpha   90.00
_cell.angle_beta   90.00
_cell.angle_gamma   90.00
#
_symmetry.space_group_name_H-M   'P 1'
#
loop_
_entity.id
_entity.type
_entity.pdbx_description
1 polymer ?
#
loop_
_entity_poly.entity_id
_entity_poly.type
_entity_poly.pdbx_seq_one_letter_code
_entity_poly.pdbx_strand_id
1 'polypeptide(L)'
;MIETPFLARQEHFAVVGSTNDIVRGWLAAGEPEVCLAIADEQSAGRGREGRTWSAPAGRALLMSLGFRPMWLAPDRVWRLAAVTSLAMAHAAEAVAGLADRSIRLKWPNDLVAEVDSVGLRKLAGVLGETDGLGGDAPRAVIGIGINADWPASEFPPSSPTR
;
A
#
# COMPACT_ATOMS: atom_id res chain seq x y z
N MET A 1 6.53 -16.65 7.67
CA MET A 1 6.26 -16.54 6.22
C MET A 1 4.83 -16.99 6.00
N ILE A 2 4.01 -16.21 5.33
CA ILE A 2 2.63 -16.61 5.03
C ILE A 2 2.68 -17.49 3.80
N GLU A 3 2.35 -18.78 3.94
CA GLU A 3 2.24 -19.67 2.78
C GLU A 3 0.92 -19.38 2.06
N THR A 4 1.01 -18.69 0.93
CA THR A 4 -0.12 -18.43 0.05
C THR A 4 0.24 -18.94 -1.35
N PRO A 5 -0.53 -19.90 -1.90
CA PRO A 5 -0.18 -20.57 -3.14
C PRO A 5 -0.18 -19.65 -4.38
N PHE A 6 -0.70 -18.43 -4.27
CA PHE A 6 -0.73 -17.47 -5.38
C PHE A 6 0.44 -16.46 -5.37
N LEU A 7 1.31 -16.45 -4.33
CA LEU A 7 2.49 -15.59 -4.31
C LEU A 7 3.66 -16.27 -5.02
N ALA A 8 4.15 -15.68 -6.10
CA ALA A 8 5.33 -16.15 -6.81
C ALA A 8 6.61 -15.83 -6.03
N ARG A 9 6.62 -14.68 -5.33
CA ARG A 9 7.75 -14.25 -4.50
C ARG A 9 7.27 -13.45 -3.32
N GLN A 10 7.86 -13.71 -2.14
CA GLN A 10 7.65 -12.91 -0.93
C GLN A 10 8.97 -12.69 -0.21
N GLU A 11 9.28 -11.43 0.12
CA GLU A 11 10.44 -11.08 0.95
C GLU A 11 10.09 -10.00 1.98
N HIS A 12 10.74 -10.10 3.15
CA HIS A 12 10.69 -9.12 4.22
C HIS A 12 12.07 -8.51 4.44
N PHE A 13 12.11 -7.19 4.54
CA PHE A 13 13.33 -6.39 4.66
C PHE A 13 13.29 -5.56 5.95
N ALA A 14 14.42 -5.46 6.65
CA ALA A 14 14.53 -4.54 7.77
C ALA A 14 14.44 -3.07 7.30
N VAL A 15 15.22 -2.71 6.27
CA VAL A 15 15.23 -1.36 5.70
C VAL A 15 15.37 -1.44 4.18
N VAL A 16 14.57 -0.66 3.46
CA VAL A 16 14.71 -0.46 2.00
C VAL A 16 14.53 1.01 1.61
N GLY A 17 14.89 1.37 0.41
CA GLY A 17 14.52 2.69 -0.16
C GLY A 17 13.00 2.80 -0.27
N SER A 18 12.38 1.88 -1.01
CA SER A 18 10.93 1.75 -1.16
C SER A 18 10.56 0.32 -1.56
N THR A 19 9.53 -0.25 -0.94
CA THR A 19 8.99 -1.57 -1.33
C THR A 19 8.45 -1.57 -2.76
N ASN A 20 7.95 -0.44 -3.26
CA ASN A 20 7.56 -0.30 -4.67
C ASN A 20 8.74 -0.50 -5.62
N ASP A 21 9.94 0.02 -5.30
CA ASP A 21 11.10 -0.13 -6.16
C ASP A 21 11.63 -1.56 -6.17
N ILE A 22 11.58 -2.25 -5.01
CA ILE A 22 11.92 -3.67 -4.91
C ILE A 22 11.04 -4.49 -5.85
N VAL A 23 9.71 -4.35 -5.72
CA VAL A 23 8.75 -5.11 -6.53
C VAL A 23 8.85 -4.74 -8.01
N ARG A 24 9.05 -3.45 -8.33
CA ARG A 24 9.28 -3.01 -9.72
C ARG A 24 10.52 -3.69 -10.32
N GLY A 25 11.61 -3.78 -9.54
CA GLY A 25 12.84 -4.48 -9.94
C GLY A 25 12.59 -5.96 -10.23
N TRP A 26 11.84 -6.66 -9.36
CA TRP A 26 11.50 -8.07 -9.56
C TRP A 26 10.67 -8.28 -10.84
N LEU A 27 9.64 -7.48 -11.05
CA LEU A 27 8.83 -7.55 -12.27
C LEU A 27 9.66 -7.21 -13.53
N ALA A 28 10.61 -6.28 -13.43
CA ALA A 28 11.51 -5.95 -14.54
C ALA A 28 12.48 -7.12 -14.84
N ALA A 29 12.91 -7.85 -13.82
CA ALA A 29 13.76 -9.03 -13.95
C ALA A 29 13.03 -10.30 -14.42
N GLY A 30 11.70 -10.23 -14.63
CA GLY A 30 10.93 -11.35 -15.16
C GLY A 30 10.17 -12.16 -14.12
N GLU A 31 10.20 -11.78 -12.83
CA GLU A 31 9.42 -12.49 -11.81
C GLU A 31 7.93 -12.52 -12.18
N PRO A 32 7.25 -13.67 -11.97
CA PRO A 32 5.81 -13.78 -12.20
C PRO A 32 5.00 -12.89 -11.24
N GLU A 33 3.74 -12.63 -11.57
CA GLU A 33 2.78 -12.11 -10.59
C GLU A 33 2.28 -13.27 -9.68
N VAL A 34 1.96 -13.11 -8.43
CA VAL A 34 1.97 -11.90 -7.62
C VAL A 34 3.26 -11.89 -6.79
N CYS A 35 3.95 -10.75 -6.74
CA CYS A 35 5.10 -10.56 -5.84
C CYS A 35 4.68 -9.71 -4.64
N LEU A 36 5.27 -9.97 -3.47
CA LEU A 36 5.04 -9.22 -2.22
C LEU A 36 6.36 -8.85 -1.57
N ALA A 37 6.66 -7.55 -1.46
CA ALA A 37 7.71 -7.02 -0.61
C ALA A 37 7.12 -6.38 0.64
N ILE A 38 7.70 -6.65 1.80
CA ILE A 38 7.35 -6.05 3.10
C ILE A 38 8.61 -5.42 3.67
N ALA A 39 8.50 -4.29 4.37
CA ALA A 39 9.62 -3.68 5.06
C ALA A 39 9.22 -3.12 6.43
N ASP A 40 10.16 -3.12 7.38
CA ASP A 40 9.97 -2.48 8.68
C ASP A 40 10.18 -0.96 8.57
N GLU A 41 11.05 -0.53 7.63
CA GLU A 41 11.35 0.87 7.38
C GLU A 41 11.57 1.16 5.90
N GLN A 42 11.14 2.34 5.45
CA GLN A 42 11.47 2.90 4.14
C GLN A 42 12.21 4.23 4.27
N SER A 43 13.43 4.30 3.73
CA SER A 43 14.23 5.53 3.72
C SER A 43 13.82 6.53 2.64
N ALA A 44 13.09 6.08 1.62
CA ALA A 44 12.60 6.89 0.49
C ALA A 44 11.15 6.51 0.12
N GLY A 45 10.29 6.34 1.15
CA GLY A 45 8.87 6.05 0.94
C GLY A 45 8.16 7.17 0.20
N ARG A 46 7.29 6.81 -0.73
CA ARG A 46 6.58 7.75 -1.62
C ARG A 46 5.09 7.77 -1.37
N GLY A 47 4.52 8.96 -1.46
CA GLY A 47 3.10 9.21 -1.62
C GLY A 47 2.79 9.79 -2.99
N ARG A 48 1.53 10.12 -3.24
CA ARG A 48 1.11 10.78 -4.49
C ARG A 48 1.66 12.21 -4.57
N GLU A 49 1.80 12.71 -5.82
CA GLU A 49 2.17 14.11 -6.09
C GLU A 49 3.51 14.51 -5.47
N GLY A 50 4.48 13.57 -5.46
CA GLY A 50 5.82 13.82 -4.93
C GLY A 50 5.90 13.92 -3.40
N ARG A 51 4.82 13.62 -2.67
CA ARG A 51 4.84 13.58 -1.21
C ARG A 51 5.66 12.39 -0.71
N THR A 52 6.28 12.56 0.44
CA THR A 52 6.99 11.48 1.13
C THR A 52 6.02 10.71 2.02
N TRP A 53 6.18 9.40 2.07
CA TRP A 53 5.60 8.55 3.11
C TRP A 53 6.71 8.19 4.09
N SER A 54 6.51 8.53 5.35
CA SER A 54 7.46 8.20 6.41
C SER A 54 6.72 7.62 7.61
N ALA A 55 7.32 6.64 8.26
CA ALA A 55 6.84 6.02 9.48
C ALA A 55 8.06 5.60 10.33
N PRO A 56 7.98 5.64 11.67
CA PRO A 56 9.03 5.06 12.49
C PRO A 56 9.16 3.57 12.22
N ALA A 57 10.40 3.04 12.30
CA ALA A 57 10.67 1.64 12.05
C ALA A 57 9.77 0.71 12.90
N GLY A 58 9.15 -0.27 12.25
CA GLY A 58 8.25 -1.24 12.89
C GLY A 58 6.90 -0.71 13.39
N ARG A 59 6.58 0.58 13.12
CA ARG A 59 5.31 1.21 13.57
C ARG A 59 4.25 1.29 12.47
N ALA A 60 4.58 0.83 11.28
CA ALA A 60 3.67 0.79 10.14
C ALA A 60 3.83 -0.52 9.38
N LEU A 61 2.77 -0.98 8.75
CA LEU A 61 2.87 -2.01 7.73
C LEU A 61 3.20 -1.33 6.41
N LEU A 62 4.40 -1.59 5.90
CA LEU A 62 4.91 -1.05 4.63
C LEU A 62 5.07 -2.22 3.66
N MET A 63 4.23 -2.27 2.62
CA MET A 63 4.30 -3.37 1.67
C MET A 63 3.93 -2.95 0.26
N SER A 64 4.33 -3.76 -0.71
CA SER A 64 3.96 -3.58 -2.12
C SER A 64 3.64 -4.90 -2.77
N LEU A 65 2.57 -4.90 -3.57
CA LEU A 65 2.14 -6.01 -4.42
C LEU A 65 2.49 -5.72 -5.88
N GLY A 66 3.01 -6.73 -6.57
CA GLY A 66 3.38 -6.65 -7.98
C GLY A 66 2.51 -7.51 -8.88
N PHE A 67 2.04 -6.94 -9.97
CA PHE A 67 1.16 -7.57 -10.95
C PHE A 67 1.67 -7.42 -12.38
N ARG A 68 1.31 -8.40 -13.23
CA ARG A 68 1.44 -8.37 -14.69
C ARG A 68 0.05 -8.41 -15.31
N PRO A 69 -0.69 -7.29 -15.32
CA PRO A 69 -2.13 -7.29 -15.57
C PRO A 69 -2.49 -7.45 -17.06
N MET A 70 -2.00 -8.52 -17.71
CA MET A 70 -2.37 -8.89 -19.08
C MET A 70 -3.87 -9.19 -19.23
N TRP A 71 -4.49 -9.61 -18.14
CA TRP A 71 -5.90 -9.98 -18.03
C TRP A 71 -6.83 -8.79 -17.78
N LEU A 72 -6.28 -7.57 -17.66
CA LEU A 72 -7.04 -6.36 -17.34
C LEU A 72 -6.78 -5.28 -18.39
N ALA A 73 -7.84 -4.68 -18.90
CA ALA A 73 -7.72 -3.58 -19.84
C ALA A 73 -6.93 -2.40 -19.22
N PRO A 74 -6.04 -1.74 -20.00
CA PRO A 74 -5.14 -0.69 -19.49
C PRO A 74 -5.84 0.44 -18.75
N ASP A 75 -7.01 0.86 -19.23
CA ASP A 75 -7.85 1.90 -18.62
C ASP A 75 -8.50 1.47 -17.29
N ARG A 76 -8.42 0.18 -16.94
CA ARG A 76 -9.00 -0.40 -15.72
C ARG A 76 -7.97 -0.78 -14.67
N VAL A 77 -6.67 -0.60 -14.92
CA VAL A 77 -5.60 -1.02 -13.98
C VAL A 77 -5.70 -0.32 -12.62
N TRP A 78 -6.28 0.89 -12.56
CA TRP A 78 -6.58 1.57 -11.30
C TRP A 78 -7.45 0.74 -10.32
N ARG A 79 -8.22 -0.24 -10.84
CA ARG A 79 -9.03 -1.14 -10.00
C ARG A 79 -8.18 -2.00 -9.07
N LEU A 80 -6.93 -2.28 -9.42
CA LEU A 80 -6.01 -3.00 -8.52
C LEU A 80 -5.82 -2.22 -7.22
N ALA A 81 -5.57 -0.91 -7.30
CA ALA A 81 -5.45 -0.07 -6.12
C ALA A 81 -6.78 0.01 -5.33
N ALA A 82 -7.91 0.08 -6.02
CA ALA A 82 -9.23 0.14 -5.38
C ALA A 82 -9.55 -1.16 -4.63
N VAL A 83 -9.35 -2.32 -5.26
CA VAL A 83 -9.59 -3.65 -4.63
C VAL A 83 -8.64 -3.85 -3.46
N THR A 84 -7.36 -3.49 -3.63
CA THR A 84 -6.37 -3.55 -2.54
C THR A 84 -6.80 -2.67 -1.35
N SER A 85 -7.28 -1.45 -1.62
CA SER A 85 -7.78 -0.56 -0.55
C SER A 85 -8.96 -1.16 0.21
N LEU A 86 -9.91 -1.77 -0.49
CA LEU A 86 -11.06 -2.46 0.12
C LEU A 86 -10.61 -3.66 0.96
N ALA A 87 -9.74 -4.51 0.41
CA ALA A 87 -9.21 -5.67 1.12
C ALA A 87 -8.46 -5.26 2.39
N MET A 88 -7.67 -4.19 2.32
CA MET A 88 -6.94 -3.67 3.47
C MET A 88 -7.86 -3.06 4.53
N ALA A 89 -8.94 -2.37 4.14
CA ALA A 89 -9.93 -1.87 5.09
C ALA A 89 -10.57 -3.03 5.87
N HIS A 90 -11.06 -4.06 5.18
CA HIS A 90 -11.66 -5.24 5.80
C HIS A 90 -10.67 -6.01 6.68
N ALA A 91 -9.42 -6.19 6.23
CA ALA A 91 -8.40 -6.88 7.01
C ALA A 91 -8.06 -6.09 8.29
N ALA A 92 -7.92 -4.77 8.20
CA ALA A 92 -7.65 -3.92 9.36
C ALA A 92 -8.81 -3.91 10.35
N GLU A 93 -10.06 -3.85 9.87
CA GLU A 93 -11.26 -3.96 10.71
C GLU A 93 -11.29 -5.31 11.45
N ALA A 94 -11.06 -6.40 10.73
CA ALA A 94 -11.07 -7.75 11.32
C ALA A 94 -9.98 -7.94 12.39
N VAL A 95 -8.75 -7.48 12.11
CA VAL A 95 -7.62 -7.61 13.04
C VAL A 95 -7.80 -6.73 14.27
N ALA A 96 -8.34 -5.53 14.10
CA ALA A 96 -8.58 -4.58 15.20
C ALA A 96 -9.90 -4.84 15.96
N GLY A 97 -10.71 -5.81 15.54
CA GLY A 97 -12.01 -6.09 16.14
C GLY A 97 -13.01 -4.94 15.97
N LEU A 98 -12.89 -4.16 14.91
CA LEU A 98 -13.77 -3.05 14.60
C LEU A 98 -15.05 -3.53 13.91
N ALA A 99 -16.13 -2.75 14.03
CA ALA A 99 -17.35 -3.00 13.27
C ALA A 99 -17.11 -2.78 11.77
N ASP A 100 -17.87 -3.46 10.94
CA ASP A 100 -17.86 -3.26 9.48
C ASP A 100 -18.04 -1.79 9.13
N ARG A 101 -17.24 -1.32 8.16
CA ARG A 101 -17.24 0.06 7.64
C ARG A 101 -16.81 1.12 8.65
N SER A 102 -16.10 0.74 9.70
CA SER A 102 -15.40 1.68 10.59
C SER A 102 -14.26 2.38 9.85
N ILE A 103 -13.65 1.68 8.88
CA ILE A 103 -12.61 2.23 8.00
C ILE A 103 -13.24 2.57 6.66
N ARG A 104 -13.07 3.83 6.24
CA ARG A 104 -13.66 4.37 5.01
C ARG A 104 -12.60 4.70 3.99
N LEU A 105 -12.97 4.56 2.72
CA LEU A 105 -12.13 5.03 1.61
C LEU A 105 -12.35 6.54 1.42
N LYS A 106 -11.27 7.30 1.52
CA LYS A 106 -11.25 8.71 1.13
C LYS A 106 -10.54 8.83 -0.21
N TRP A 107 -11.32 9.21 -1.22
CA TRP A 107 -10.77 9.43 -2.55
C TRP A 107 -9.59 10.41 -2.53
N PRO A 108 -8.52 10.17 -3.29
CA PRO A 108 -8.42 9.07 -4.26
C PRO A 108 -7.72 7.80 -3.74
N ASN A 109 -7.07 7.79 -2.57
CA ASN A 109 -6.14 6.72 -2.21
C ASN A 109 -5.90 6.54 -0.71
N ASP A 110 -6.72 7.16 0.14
CA ASP A 110 -6.54 7.11 1.58
C ASP A 110 -7.60 6.20 2.24
N LEU A 111 -7.18 5.45 3.24
CA LEU A 111 -8.06 4.85 4.23
C LEU A 111 -8.11 5.75 5.44
N VAL A 112 -9.31 6.02 5.93
CA VAL A 112 -9.56 6.90 7.07
C VAL A 112 -10.48 6.24 8.08
N ALA A 113 -10.29 6.53 9.35
CA ALA A 113 -11.20 6.19 10.42
C ALA A 113 -11.68 7.46 11.12
N GLU A 114 -12.90 7.42 11.64
CA GLU A 114 -13.44 8.48 12.47
C GLU A 114 -13.01 8.23 13.93
N VAL A 115 -12.38 9.24 14.54
CA VAL A 115 -11.95 9.19 15.94
C VAL A 115 -12.78 10.22 16.70
N ASP A 116 -13.48 9.78 17.73
CA ASP A 116 -14.32 10.64 18.58
C ASP A 116 -13.56 11.89 18.99
N SER A 117 -14.24 13.04 18.93
CA SER A 117 -13.70 14.38 19.23
C SER A 117 -12.59 14.91 18.30
N VAL A 118 -12.03 14.11 17.40
CA VAL A 118 -10.89 14.49 16.54
C VAL A 118 -11.25 14.49 15.06
N GLY A 119 -12.35 13.80 14.69
CA GLY A 119 -12.81 13.65 13.31
C GLY A 119 -12.02 12.60 12.50
N LEU A 120 -12.05 12.71 11.17
CA LEU A 120 -11.41 11.74 10.28
C LEU A 120 -9.88 11.79 10.39
N ARG A 121 -9.29 10.64 10.62
CA ARG A 121 -7.83 10.41 10.65
C ARG A 121 -7.41 9.45 9.56
N LYS A 122 -6.28 9.77 8.91
CA LYS A 122 -5.68 8.90 7.90
C LYS A 122 -5.03 7.70 8.58
N LEU A 123 -5.55 6.52 8.28
CA LEU A 123 -5.00 5.25 8.72
C LEU A 123 -3.97 4.71 7.72
N ALA A 124 -4.28 4.77 6.42
CA ALA A 124 -3.42 4.22 5.40
C ALA A 124 -3.43 5.06 4.12
N GLY A 125 -2.42 4.84 3.28
CA GLY A 125 -2.36 5.32 1.92
C GLY A 125 -2.01 4.19 0.95
N VAL A 126 -2.61 4.23 -0.24
CA VAL A 126 -2.33 3.30 -1.33
C VAL A 126 -1.77 4.05 -2.53
N LEU A 127 -0.64 3.59 -3.07
CA LEU A 127 0.03 4.20 -4.22
C LEU A 127 0.17 3.18 -5.35
N GLY A 128 -0.61 3.34 -6.41
CA GLY A 128 -0.45 2.58 -7.65
C GLY A 128 0.57 3.22 -8.58
N GLU A 129 1.55 2.45 -9.03
CA GLU A 129 2.53 2.83 -10.05
C GLU A 129 2.47 1.80 -11.18
N THR A 130 2.51 2.26 -12.42
CA THR A 130 2.36 1.40 -13.60
C THR A 130 3.41 1.69 -14.64
N ASP A 131 3.75 0.67 -15.43
CA ASP A 131 4.71 0.76 -16.51
C ASP A 131 4.30 -0.18 -17.66
N GLY A 132 4.54 0.23 -18.91
CA GLY A 132 4.27 -0.58 -20.11
C GLY A 132 2.81 -0.94 -20.36
N LEU A 133 1.85 -0.16 -19.82
CA LEU A 133 0.43 -0.42 -20.05
C LEU A 133 0.09 -0.33 -21.54
N GLY A 134 -0.66 -1.34 -22.04
CA GLY A 134 -1.03 -1.45 -23.45
C GLY A 134 0.03 -2.11 -24.34
N GLY A 135 1.21 -2.44 -23.79
CA GLY A 135 2.24 -3.23 -24.45
C GLY A 135 2.20 -4.71 -24.04
N ASP A 136 3.21 -5.46 -24.49
CA ASP A 136 3.29 -6.92 -24.29
C ASP A 136 3.71 -7.34 -22.87
N ALA A 137 4.19 -6.42 -22.05
CA ALA A 137 4.67 -6.70 -20.70
C ALA A 137 4.25 -5.61 -19.69
N PRO A 138 2.94 -5.39 -19.50
CA PRO A 138 2.44 -4.42 -18.53
C PRO A 138 2.83 -4.81 -17.10
N ARG A 139 3.16 -3.81 -16.30
CA ARG A 139 3.50 -3.98 -14.88
C ARG A 139 2.70 -2.97 -14.05
N ALA A 140 2.21 -3.45 -12.92
CA ALA A 140 1.56 -2.60 -11.93
C ALA A 140 2.10 -2.96 -10.54
N VAL A 141 2.45 -1.95 -9.77
CA VAL A 141 2.90 -2.07 -8.38
C VAL A 141 1.93 -1.28 -7.51
N ILE A 142 1.38 -1.92 -6.51
CA ILE A 142 0.45 -1.32 -5.56
C ILE A 142 1.14 -1.26 -4.20
N GLY A 143 1.65 -0.09 -3.84
CA GLY A 143 2.23 0.20 -2.54
C GLY A 143 1.18 0.54 -1.51
N ILE A 144 1.37 0.05 -0.30
CA ILE A 144 0.47 0.22 0.84
C ILE A 144 1.31 0.63 2.05
N GLY A 145 0.92 1.73 2.69
CA GLY A 145 1.43 2.12 3.98
C GLY A 145 0.27 2.24 4.98
N ILE A 146 0.31 1.46 6.06
CA ILE A 146 -0.70 1.49 7.13
C ILE A 146 -0.01 1.90 8.42
N ASN A 147 -0.52 2.93 9.07
CA ASN A 147 -0.11 3.33 10.40
C ASN A 147 -0.70 2.35 11.42
N ALA A 148 0.12 1.60 12.14
CA ALA A 148 -0.32 0.55 13.03
C ALA A 148 -0.21 0.92 14.51
N ASP A 149 0.95 1.39 14.95
CA ASP A 149 1.23 1.63 16.37
C ASP A 149 2.08 2.89 16.57
N TRP A 150 1.46 4.06 16.30
CA TRP A 150 2.08 5.36 16.51
C TRP A 150 1.47 6.07 17.71
N PRO A 151 2.27 6.55 18.65
CA PRO A 151 1.81 7.53 19.63
C PRO A 151 1.35 8.80 18.92
N ALA A 152 0.22 9.36 19.34
CA ALA A 152 -0.33 10.58 18.73
C ALA A 152 0.67 11.76 18.72
N SER A 153 1.61 11.78 19.66
CA SER A 153 2.68 12.78 19.77
C SER A 153 3.76 12.68 18.67
N GLU A 154 3.88 11.53 18.02
CA GLU A 154 4.88 11.27 16.98
C GLU A 154 4.33 11.47 15.55
N PHE A 155 3.00 11.67 15.41
CA PHE A 155 2.42 11.95 14.11
C PHE A 155 2.93 13.28 13.56
N PRO A 156 3.40 13.33 12.31
CA PRO A 156 3.72 14.59 11.69
C PRO A 156 2.50 15.50 11.70
N PRO A 157 2.68 16.82 11.89
CA PRO A 157 1.56 17.74 11.86
C PRO A 157 0.77 17.53 10.58
N SER A 158 -0.54 17.34 10.72
CA SER A 158 -1.43 17.07 9.59
C SER A 158 -1.28 18.15 8.54
N SER A 159 -0.83 17.78 7.34
CA SER A 159 -0.99 18.69 6.19
C SER A 159 -2.48 19.03 6.10
N PRO A 160 -2.83 20.32 5.94
CA PRO A 160 -4.23 20.71 5.87
C PRO A 160 -4.90 19.91 4.77
N THR A 161 -5.96 19.21 5.13
CA THR A 161 -6.83 18.52 4.18
C THR A 161 -7.50 19.59 3.31
N ARG A 162 -7.03 19.76 2.07
CA ARG A 162 -7.78 20.47 1.03
C ARG A 162 -8.90 19.60 0.51
#